data_66405eb97c59b6f375eea298aa7997d8
#
_entry.id   66405eb97c59b6f375eea298aa7997d8
#
_cell.length_a   1.000
_cell.length_b   1.000
_cell.length_c   1.000
_cell.angle_alpha   90.00
_cell.angle_beta   90.00
_cell.angle_gamma   90.00
#
_symmetry.space_group_name_H-M   'P 1'
#
loop_
_entity.id
_entity.type
_entity.pdbx_description
1 polymer ?
#
loop_
_entity_poly.entity_id
_entity_poly.type
_entity_poly.pdbx_seq_one_letter_code
_entity_poly.pdbx_strand_id
1 'polypeptide(L)'
;MKSWREIRALVAVLLAACLACPPARALVTLNDSHDHIFVSTSFGVNHDSNVFASNGSPGDYVYSTGVTADYSRRAGWIGVNASVSMSASRFGKVKNQNFNNPNYSLELTKQSGRTTGSFTLSGARESRADASVNLRTDSWNYNAGLNYKYPIIERFTLSGGLVYSSHKYIDNAALANLSTYSTSFDLFYLLPRERDLIGGYRYRYDETSSHSAFTDHALTFGISGPIISGINGAVRFGYQTRVPHGTAKSQGQSGSWTGSSSVTYALTRKASLSGSLAKDFSVTATSASVDTTTASLDAQYAYNARWSLSANAGWSDSRFLGESGRIILSASPLLLGPNRHDTNVNWGASLGYTRSEHLKINFGYTWFENYSTTAFADFIRTNWNLNLSSRW
;
A
#
# COMPACT_ATOMS: atom_id res chain seq x y z
N MET A 1 32.04 -21.27 2.95
CA MET A 1 31.40 -22.59 2.69
C MET A 1 30.62 -23.18 3.88
N LYS A 2 30.87 -22.78 5.13
CA LYS A 2 30.10 -23.24 6.32
C LYS A 2 28.64 -22.74 6.34
N SER A 3 28.37 -21.53 5.86
CA SER A 3 27.05 -20.90 5.92
C SER A 3 25.96 -21.57 5.06
N TRP A 4 26.32 -22.17 3.95
CA TRP A 4 25.35 -22.83 3.05
C TRP A 4 24.80 -24.16 3.61
N ARG A 5 25.58 -24.87 4.43
CA ARG A 5 25.13 -26.12 5.08
C ARG A 5 24.16 -25.82 6.23
N GLU A 6 24.40 -24.75 6.99
CA GLU A 6 23.54 -24.32 8.09
C GLU A 6 22.20 -23.79 7.58
N ILE A 7 22.20 -23.04 6.48
CA ILE A 7 20.97 -22.56 5.82
C ILE A 7 20.14 -23.72 5.29
N ARG A 8 20.77 -24.72 4.63
CA ARG A 8 20.06 -25.93 4.14
C ARG A 8 19.49 -26.74 5.29
N ALA A 9 20.19 -26.87 6.39
CA ALA A 9 19.70 -27.56 7.59
C ALA A 9 18.53 -26.81 8.22
N LEU A 10 18.62 -25.49 8.34
CA LEU A 10 17.52 -24.67 8.89
C LEU A 10 16.27 -24.71 8.01
N VAL A 11 16.41 -24.62 6.69
CA VAL A 11 15.31 -24.74 5.72
C VAL A 11 14.71 -26.16 5.77
N ALA A 12 15.52 -27.20 5.88
CA ALA A 12 15.04 -28.57 5.98
C ALA A 12 14.29 -28.84 7.28
N VAL A 13 14.77 -28.29 8.42
CA VAL A 13 14.09 -28.39 9.73
C VAL A 13 12.78 -27.62 9.73
N LEU A 14 12.73 -26.41 9.15
CA LEU A 14 11.51 -25.63 9.02
C LEU A 14 10.50 -26.31 8.08
N LEU A 15 10.95 -26.86 6.95
CA LEU A 15 10.10 -27.66 6.05
C LEU A 15 9.57 -28.92 6.75
N ALA A 16 10.38 -29.61 7.52
CA ALA A 16 9.97 -30.80 8.27
C ALA A 16 8.98 -30.46 9.39
N ALA A 17 9.19 -29.36 10.12
CA ALA A 17 8.26 -28.86 11.13
C ALA A 17 6.90 -28.46 10.53
N CYS A 18 6.89 -27.82 9.35
CA CYS A 18 5.67 -27.47 8.63
C CYS A 18 4.92 -28.70 8.04
N LEU A 19 5.62 -29.79 7.77
CA LEU A 19 5.02 -31.02 7.23
C LEU A 19 4.37 -31.91 8.31
N ALA A 20 4.75 -31.73 9.57
CA ALA A 20 4.30 -32.54 10.71
C ALA A 20 3.07 -31.97 11.43
N CYS A 21 2.50 -30.85 10.93
CA CYS A 21 1.41 -30.16 11.63
C CYS A 21 0.03 -30.81 11.39
N PRO A 22 -0.76 -31.08 12.45
CA PRO A 22 -2.15 -31.55 12.36
C PRO A 22 -3.09 -30.49 11.76
N PRO A 23 -4.30 -30.86 11.32
CA PRO A 23 -5.28 -29.91 10.79
C PRO A 23 -5.66 -28.89 11.87
N ALA A 24 -5.49 -27.63 11.57
CA ALA A 24 -5.78 -26.55 12.51
C ALA A 24 -7.20 -26.02 12.35
N ARG A 25 -7.79 -25.72 13.48
CA ARG A 25 -8.98 -24.90 13.65
C ARG A 25 -8.54 -23.53 14.15
N ALA A 26 -9.39 -22.53 14.16
CA ALA A 26 -9.06 -21.27 14.83
C ALA A 26 -8.47 -21.59 16.21
N LEU A 27 -7.36 -20.93 16.56
CA LEU A 27 -6.59 -21.26 17.78
C LEU A 27 -7.49 -21.20 19.02
N VAL A 28 -8.39 -20.23 19.03
CA VAL A 28 -9.43 -20.09 20.07
C VAL A 28 -10.71 -19.55 19.45
N THR A 29 -11.84 -20.18 19.73
CA THR A 29 -13.18 -19.65 19.49
C THR A 29 -13.82 -19.30 20.82
N LEU A 30 -14.33 -18.09 20.96
CA LEU A 30 -15.01 -17.59 22.15
C LEU A 30 -16.46 -17.21 21.79
N ASN A 31 -17.31 -17.06 22.80
CA ASN A 31 -18.70 -16.60 22.64
C ASN A 31 -19.48 -17.36 21.55
N ASP A 32 -19.66 -18.66 21.71
CA ASP A 32 -20.46 -19.52 20.82
C ASP A 32 -20.05 -19.39 19.32
N SER A 33 -18.76 -19.34 19.06
CA SER A 33 -18.18 -19.23 17.71
C SER A 33 -18.37 -17.87 17.02
N HIS A 34 -18.65 -16.80 17.74
CA HIS A 34 -18.74 -15.46 17.18
C HIS A 34 -17.39 -14.73 17.16
N ASP A 35 -16.49 -15.09 18.05
CA ASP A 35 -15.17 -14.50 18.18
C ASP A 35 -14.10 -15.51 17.76
N HIS A 36 -13.20 -15.10 16.87
CA HIS A 36 -12.14 -15.95 16.37
C HIS A 36 -10.78 -15.30 16.57
N ILE A 37 -9.85 -16.07 17.12
CA ILE A 37 -8.45 -15.69 17.21
C ILE A 37 -7.62 -16.61 16.31
N PHE A 38 -6.83 -16.04 15.43
CA PHE A 38 -5.90 -16.76 14.55
C PHE A 38 -4.48 -16.32 14.84
N VAL A 39 -3.56 -17.26 14.77
CA VAL A 39 -2.13 -16.96 14.77
C VAL A 39 -1.53 -17.42 13.46
N SER A 40 -0.80 -16.53 12.82
CA SER A 40 -0.14 -16.82 11.55
C SER A 40 1.37 -16.63 11.72
N THR A 41 2.14 -17.49 11.08
CA THR A 41 3.59 -17.36 10.99
C THR A 41 4.01 -17.33 9.54
N SER A 42 5.07 -16.61 9.25
CA SER A 42 5.64 -16.54 7.92
C SER A 42 7.15 -16.63 7.95
N PHE A 43 7.72 -17.23 6.92
CA PHE A 43 9.14 -17.24 6.64
C PHE A 43 9.35 -16.92 5.16
N GLY A 44 10.28 -16.03 4.87
CA GLY A 44 10.56 -15.58 3.52
C GLY A 44 12.05 -15.50 3.22
N VAL A 45 12.41 -15.78 1.98
CA VAL A 45 13.72 -15.49 1.41
C VAL A 45 13.50 -14.63 0.18
N ASN A 46 14.14 -13.49 0.15
CA ASN A 46 14.08 -12.55 -0.95
C ASN A 46 15.49 -12.23 -1.46
N HIS A 47 15.68 -12.19 -2.76
CA HIS A 47 16.86 -11.60 -3.37
C HIS A 47 16.49 -10.27 -3.99
N ASP A 48 17.04 -9.21 -3.45
CA ASP A 48 16.87 -7.83 -3.91
C ASP A 48 18.14 -7.40 -4.66
N SER A 49 18.03 -7.09 -5.93
CA SER A 49 19.18 -6.67 -6.73
C SER A 49 19.63 -5.23 -6.44
N ASN A 50 18.81 -4.44 -5.74
CA ASN A 50 19.06 -3.01 -5.50
C ASN A 50 18.46 -2.58 -4.15
N VAL A 51 19.22 -2.77 -3.07
CA VAL A 51 18.76 -2.59 -1.68
C VAL A 51 18.38 -1.14 -1.36
N PHE A 52 19.01 -0.16 -2.02
CA PHE A 52 18.83 1.28 -1.71
C PHE A 52 17.98 2.03 -2.73
N ALA A 53 17.49 1.39 -3.79
CA ALA A 53 16.74 2.03 -4.89
C ALA A 53 17.51 3.21 -5.52
N SER A 54 18.79 2.99 -5.83
CA SER A 54 19.68 3.99 -6.41
C SER A 54 20.60 3.38 -7.46
N ASN A 55 21.16 4.20 -8.34
CA ASN A 55 22.15 3.74 -9.31
C ASN A 55 23.39 3.16 -8.61
N GLY A 56 23.83 1.97 -9.03
CA GLY A 56 25.01 1.29 -8.47
C GLY A 56 24.81 0.67 -7.07
N SER A 57 23.57 0.59 -6.57
CA SER A 57 23.25 -0.05 -5.28
C SER A 57 23.56 -1.56 -5.30
N PRO A 58 24.10 -2.12 -4.21
CA PRO A 58 24.37 -3.54 -4.13
C PRO A 58 23.10 -4.37 -4.01
N GLY A 59 23.14 -5.58 -4.54
CA GLY A 59 22.13 -6.60 -4.31
C GLY A 59 22.43 -7.45 -3.09
N ASP A 60 21.37 -7.94 -2.42
CA ASP A 60 21.50 -8.78 -1.24
C ASP A 60 20.35 -9.81 -1.11
N TYR A 61 20.60 -10.85 -0.32
CA TYR A 61 19.58 -11.78 0.15
C TYR A 61 19.03 -11.28 1.48
N VAL A 62 17.68 -11.25 1.59
CA VAL A 62 16.96 -10.84 2.78
C VAL A 62 16.16 -12.02 3.30
N TYR A 63 16.42 -12.40 4.53
CA TYR A 63 15.68 -13.45 5.25
C TYR A 63 14.67 -12.78 6.16
N SER A 64 13.41 -13.12 6.02
CA SER A 64 12.33 -12.55 6.82
C SER A 64 11.59 -13.63 7.60
N THR A 65 11.15 -13.27 8.78
CA THR A 65 10.23 -14.07 9.58
C THR A 65 9.19 -13.16 10.20
N GLY A 66 7.97 -13.65 10.35
CA GLY A 66 6.87 -12.86 10.91
C GLY A 66 5.92 -13.71 11.72
N VAL A 67 5.29 -13.06 12.70
CA VAL A 67 4.20 -13.61 13.50
C VAL A 67 3.08 -12.59 13.51
N THR A 68 1.84 -13.04 13.32
CA THR A 68 0.64 -12.21 13.36
C THR A 68 -0.40 -12.88 14.24
N ALA A 69 -1.03 -12.11 15.11
CA ALA A 69 -2.23 -12.48 15.84
C ALA A 69 -3.40 -11.64 15.37
N ASP A 70 -4.43 -12.31 14.88
CA ASP A 70 -5.65 -11.70 14.36
C ASP A 70 -6.83 -12.02 15.28
N TYR A 71 -7.63 -11.03 15.62
CA TYR A 71 -8.92 -11.17 16.29
C TYR A 71 -10.02 -10.70 15.34
N SER A 72 -11.08 -11.49 15.20
CA SER A 72 -12.26 -11.14 14.40
C SER A 72 -13.54 -11.48 15.13
N ARG A 73 -14.42 -10.49 15.24
CA ARG A 73 -15.78 -10.62 15.77
C ARG A 73 -16.76 -10.06 14.75
N ARG A 74 -17.72 -10.89 14.33
CA ARG A 74 -18.73 -10.51 13.34
C ARG A 74 -20.14 -10.45 13.92
N ALA A 75 -20.31 -10.70 15.22
CA ALA A 75 -21.60 -10.68 15.89
C ALA A 75 -21.87 -9.33 16.55
N GLY A 76 -23.16 -8.98 16.64
CA GLY A 76 -23.64 -7.80 17.32
C GLY A 76 -23.73 -6.55 16.43
N TRP A 77 -23.75 -5.40 17.05
CA TRP A 77 -23.97 -4.09 16.41
C TRP A 77 -22.74 -3.59 15.65
N ILE A 78 -21.59 -3.97 16.12
CA ILE A 78 -20.30 -3.55 15.57
C ILE A 78 -19.43 -4.80 15.39
N GLY A 79 -19.00 -5.04 14.15
CA GLY A 79 -17.94 -5.98 13.84
C GLY A 79 -16.59 -5.40 14.26
N VAL A 80 -15.70 -6.26 14.77
CA VAL A 80 -14.35 -5.88 15.21
C VAL A 80 -13.34 -6.76 14.52
N ASN A 81 -12.37 -6.17 13.85
CA ASN A 81 -11.16 -6.84 13.36
C ASN A 81 -9.95 -6.14 13.99
N ALA A 82 -9.11 -6.89 14.66
CA ALA A 82 -7.86 -6.38 15.22
C ALA A 82 -6.71 -7.30 14.84
N SER A 83 -5.58 -6.73 14.51
CA SER A 83 -4.37 -7.48 14.16
C SER A 83 -3.14 -6.85 14.79
N VAL A 84 -2.25 -7.69 15.31
CA VAL A 84 -0.93 -7.28 15.77
C VAL A 84 0.09 -8.20 15.14
N SER A 85 1.11 -7.64 14.52
CA SER A 85 2.16 -8.42 13.89
C SER A 85 3.56 -7.86 14.18
N MET A 86 4.53 -8.75 14.11
CA MET A 86 5.94 -8.43 14.19
C MET A 86 6.66 -9.16 13.08
N SER A 87 7.40 -8.44 12.26
CA SER A 87 8.28 -9.05 11.26
C SER A 87 9.72 -8.64 11.50
N ALA A 88 10.64 -9.57 11.27
CA ALA A 88 12.08 -9.34 11.36
C ALA A 88 12.70 -9.68 10.01
N SER A 89 13.56 -8.78 9.50
CA SER A 89 14.32 -9.00 8.26
C SER A 89 15.82 -8.87 8.54
N ARG A 90 16.57 -9.78 7.94
CA ARG A 90 18.03 -9.88 8.10
C ARG A 90 18.69 -9.96 6.74
N PHE A 91 19.57 -9.02 6.48
CA PHE A 91 20.36 -8.91 5.25
C PHE A 91 21.61 -9.79 5.33
N GLY A 92 21.95 -10.43 4.24
CA GLY A 92 23.12 -11.28 4.15
C GLY A 92 24.45 -10.52 4.18
N LYS A 93 24.55 -9.45 3.40
CA LYS A 93 25.72 -8.61 3.25
C LYS A 93 25.57 -7.26 3.96
N VAL A 94 24.48 -6.55 3.72
CA VAL A 94 24.21 -5.19 4.22
C VAL A 94 23.56 -5.26 5.58
N LYS A 95 24.26 -5.79 6.58
CA LYS A 95 23.74 -6.10 7.93
C LYS A 95 23.25 -4.87 8.72
N ASN A 96 23.76 -3.69 8.41
CA ASN A 96 23.31 -2.42 9.02
C ASN A 96 21.88 -2.05 8.61
N GLN A 97 21.31 -2.75 7.61
CA GLN A 97 19.93 -2.61 7.17
C GLN A 97 18.98 -3.64 7.78
N ASN A 98 19.44 -4.41 8.79
CA ASN A 98 18.57 -5.33 9.53
C ASN A 98 17.52 -4.54 10.31
N PHE A 99 16.27 -4.98 10.25
CA PHE A 99 15.17 -4.29 10.91
C PHE A 99 14.14 -5.24 11.52
N ASN A 100 13.33 -4.68 12.42
CA ASN A 100 12.16 -5.30 12.99
C ASN A 100 10.98 -4.33 12.81
N ASN A 101 9.91 -4.81 12.19
CA ASN A 101 8.73 -4.01 11.86
C ASN A 101 7.52 -4.52 12.65
N PRO A 102 7.18 -3.88 13.78
CA PRO A 102 5.88 -4.04 14.41
C PRO A 102 4.80 -3.35 13.59
N ASN A 103 3.62 -3.97 13.57
CA ASN A 103 2.43 -3.44 12.93
C ASN A 103 1.21 -3.78 13.78
N TYR A 104 0.25 -2.87 13.87
CA TYR A 104 -1.05 -3.08 14.49
C TYR A 104 -2.15 -2.44 13.68
N SER A 105 -3.34 -3.04 13.71
CA SER A 105 -4.53 -2.47 13.09
C SER A 105 -5.78 -2.82 13.90
N LEU A 106 -6.74 -1.90 13.87
CA LEU A 106 -8.07 -2.06 14.44
C LEU A 106 -9.07 -1.53 13.42
N GLU A 107 -10.07 -2.33 13.11
CA GLU A 107 -11.22 -1.93 12.31
C GLU A 107 -12.50 -2.23 13.08
N LEU A 108 -13.33 -1.20 13.23
CA LEU A 108 -14.69 -1.29 13.77
C LEU A 108 -15.66 -1.04 12.63
N THR A 109 -16.58 -1.98 12.36
CA THR A 109 -17.50 -1.88 11.22
C THR A 109 -18.93 -1.99 11.67
N LYS A 110 -19.75 -1.02 11.30
CA LYS A 110 -21.21 -1.04 11.49
C LYS A 110 -21.87 -1.28 10.15
N GLN A 111 -22.46 -2.46 9.95
CA GLN A 111 -23.09 -2.89 8.69
C GLN A 111 -24.62 -2.89 8.73
N SER A 112 -25.23 -2.72 9.92
CA SER A 112 -26.66 -2.78 10.11
C SER A 112 -27.26 -1.43 10.46
N GLY A 113 -28.55 -1.25 10.11
CA GLY A 113 -29.31 -0.03 10.34
C GLY A 113 -29.18 0.99 9.21
N ARG A 114 -29.82 2.14 9.37
CA ARG A 114 -29.87 3.20 8.34
C ARG A 114 -28.50 3.80 8.06
N THR A 115 -27.68 4.00 9.09
CA THR A 115 -26.30 4.48 8.92
C THR A 115 -25.35 3.31 9.01
N THR A 116 -24.50 3.14 7.99
CA THR A 116 -23.38 2.21 7.97
C THR A 116 -22.07 2.96 7.99
N GLY A 117 -21.00 2.31 8.38
CA GLY A 117 -19.69 2.95 8.39
C GLY A 117 -18.60 2.11 9.01
N SER A 118 -17.38 2.62 8.97
CA SER A 118 -16.22 1.99 9.57
C SER A 118 -15.30 3.03 10.22
N PHE A 119 -14.68 2.61 11.30
CA PHE A 119 -13.55 3.31 11.92
C PHE A 119 -12.33 2.42 11.82
N THR A 120 -11.23 2.96 11.31
CA THR A 120 -9.95 2.25 11.16
C THR A 120 -8.85 2.98 11.90
N LEU A 121 -7.98 2.23 12.57
CA LEU A 121 -6.77 2.72 13.20
C LEU A 121 -5.63 1.78 12.87
N SER A 122 -4.50 2.28 12.40
CA SER A 122 -3.33 1.44 12.16
C SER A 122 -2.02 2.17 12.42
N GLY A 123 -1.00 1.41 12.78
CA GLY A 123 0.36 1.88 12.88
C GLY A 123 1.31 0.79 12.44
N ALA A 124 2.26 1.14 11.59
CA ALA A 124 3.25 0.23 11.06
C ALA A 124 4.63 0.89 11.03
N ARG A 125 5.64 0.17 11.52
CA ARG A 125 7.02 0.51 11.22
C ARG A 125 7.42 -0.16 9.92
N GLU A 126 8.01 0.60 9.02
CA GLU A 126 8.48 0.13 7.73
C GLU A 126 9.96 0.47 7.53
N SER A 127 10.70 -0.46 6.94
CA SER A 127 12.02 -0.20 6.38
C SER A 127 11.99 -0.56 4.90
N ARG A 128 12.07 0.45 4.04
CA ARG A 128 11.98 0.26 2.59
C ARG A 128 12.95 1.15 1.82
N ALA A 129 13.33 0.69 0.64
CA ALA A 129 14.00 1.53 -0.34
C ALA A 129 12.98 2.50 -0.95
N ASP A 130 13.24 3.80 -0.85
CA ASP A 130 12.36 4.87 -1.33
C ASP A 130 12.98 5.51 -2.58
N ALA A 131 12.32 5.30 -3.74
CA ALA A 131 12.78 5.84 -5.02
C ALA A 131 12.71 7.37 -5.08
N SER A 132 11.85 8.02 -4.28
CA SER A 132 11.74 9.48 -4.28
C SER A 132 12.98 10.17 -3.70
N VAL A 133 13.68 9.50 -2.80
CA VAL A 133 14.89 9.99 -2.13
C VAL A 133 16.13 9.12 -2.43
N ASN A 134 15.95 8.00 -3.14
CA ASN A 134 17.01 7.03 -3.51
C ASN A 134 17.80 6.51 -2.31
N LEU A 135 17.10 6.26 -1.23
CA LEU A 135 17.63 5.77 0.03
C LEU A 135 16.75 4.68 0.60
N ARG A 136 17.34 3.85 1.46
CA ARG A 136 16.55 3.03 2.37
C ARG A 136 16.22 3.84 3.61
N THR A 137 14.92 3.94 3.92
CA THR A 137 14.40 4.73 5.04
C THR A 137 13.65 3.85 6.02
N ASP A 138 13.80 4.16 7.29
CA ASP A 138 12.97 3.62 8.37
C ASP A 138 11.93 4.66 8.77
N SER A 139 10.69 4.25 8.88
CA SER A 139 9.60 5.16 9.24
C SER A 139 8.48 4.48 10.01
N TRP A 140 7.73 5.27 10.77
CA TRP A 140 6.43 4.92 11.31
C TRP A 140 5.33 5.54 10.45
N ASN A 141 4.37 4.70 10.06
CA ASN A 141 3.15 5.12 9.37
C ASN A 141 1.96 4.94 10.30
N TYR A 142 1.24 6.00 10.61
CA TYR A 142 0.03 5.99 11.40
C TYR A 142 -1.14 6.42 10.53
N ASN A 143 -2.26 5.71 10.63
CA ASN A 143 -3.48 6.05 9.92
C ASN A 143 -4.68 5.92 10.87
N ALA A 144 -5.58 6.90 10.81
CA ALA A 144 -6.89 6.85 11.42
C ALA A 144 -7.93 7.28 10.40
N GLY A 145 -8.98 6.50 10.22
CA GLY A 145 -10.03 6.75 9.24
C GLY A 145 -11.41 6.54 9.82
N LEU A 146 -12.33 7.43 9.49
CA LEU A 146 -13.76 7.28 9.76
C LEU A 146 -14.51 7.45 8.45
N ASN A 147 -15.29 6.46 8.07
CA ASN A 147 -16.16 6.51 6.92
C ASN A 147 -17.59 6.25 7.36
N TYR A 148 -18.52 6.98 6.79
CA TYR A 148 -19.95 6.74 7.03
C TYR A 148 -20.73 6.86 5.73
N LYS A 149 -21.86 6.14 5.66
CA LYS A 149 -22.80 6.17 4.56
C LYS A 149 -24.20 6.27 5.12
N TYR A 150 -24.97 7.24 4.63
CA TYR A 150 -26.31 7.54 5.08
C TYR A 150 -27.27 7.70 3.89
N PRO A 151 -28.26 6.83 3.70
CA PRO A 151 -29.31 7.01 2.70
C PRO A 151 -30.24 8.14 3.12
N ILE A 152 -30.21 9.26 2.39
CA ILE A 152 -31.04 10.45 2.66
C ILE A 152 -32.49 10.13 2.30
N ILE A 153 -32.71 9.75 1.06
CA ILE A 153 -33.98 9.31 0.47
C ILE A 153 -33.73 8.11 -0.44
N GLU A 154 -34.77 7.51 -1.01
CA GLU A 154 -34.75 6.23 -1.72
C GLU A 154 -33.61 6.09 -2.75
N ARG A 155 -33.25 7.17 -3.47
CA ARG A 155 -32.21 7.13 -4.51
C ARG A 155 -30.95 7.91 -4.18
N PHE A 156 -30.95 8.68 -3.10
CA PHE A 156 -29.81 9.50 -2.74
C PHE A 156 -29.12 8.99 -1.47
N THR A 157 -27.84 8.78 -1.57
CA THR A 157 -27.01 8.38 -0.44
C THR A 157 -25.86 9.36 -0.27
N LEU A 158 -25.68 9.86 0.95
CA LEU A 158 -24.51 10.65 1.35
C LEU A 158 -23.46 9.73 1.93
N SER A 159 -22.22 9.89 1.52
CA SER A 159 -21.06 9.29 2.17
C SER A 159 -20.10 10.39 2.61
N GLY A 160 -19.46 10.21 3.74
CA GLY A 160 -18.41 11.09 4.22
C GLY A 160 -17.25 10.32 4.77
N GLY A 161 -16.06 10.90 4.66
CA GLY A 161 -14.82 10.33 5.13
C GLY A 161 -13.96 11.38 5.84
N LEU A 162 -13.34 10.98 6.96
CA LEU A 162 -12.29 11.71 7.64
C LEU A 162 -11.08 10.78 7.71
N VAL A 163 -9.93 11.25 7.26
CA VAL A 163 -8.69 10.48 7.27
C VAL A 163 -7.58 11.34 7.84
N TYR A 164 -6.87 10.80 8.81
CA TYR A 164 -5.59 11.30 9.29
C TYR A 164 -4.52 10.29 8.96
N SER A 165 -3.43 10.72 8.35
CA SER A 165 -2.23 9.90 8.17
C SER A 165 -0.99 10.68 8.60
N SER A 166 -0.04 9.97 9.18
CA SER A 166 1.25 10.56 9.58
C SER A 166 2.37 9.60 9.22
N HIS A 167 3.36 10.12 8.50
CA HIS A 167 4.58 9.42 8.14
C HIS A 167 5.76 10.06 8.86
N LYS A 168 6.39 9.31 9.77
CA LYS A 168 7.49 9.81 10.60
C LYS A 168 8.75 9.02 10.32
N TYR A 169 9.75 9.67 9.77
CA TYR A 169 11.07 9.09 9.54
C TYR A 169 11.83 8.92 10.85
N ILE A 170 12.55 7.80 10.97
CA ILE A 170 13.41 7.46 12.11
C ILE A 170 14.84 7.68 11.64
N ASP A 171 15.65 8.27 12.52
CA ASP A 171 17.11 8.41 12.37
C ASP A 171 17.60 9.15 11.11
N ASN A 172 16.73 9.95 10.46
CA ASN A 172 17.14 10.79 9.35
C ASN A 172 16.51 12.19 9.43
N ALA A 173 17.27 13.13 10.05
CA ALA A 173 16.84 14.51 10.21
C ALA A 173 16.73 15.31 8.89
N ALA A 174 17.28 14.79 7.79
CA ALA A 174 17.19 15.42 6.48
C ALA A 174 15.83 15.15 5.78
N LEU A 175 15.09 14.15 6.27
CA LEU A 175 13.78 13.81 5.73
C LEU A 175 12.68 14.47 6.55
N ALA A 176 11.72 15.09 5.87
CA ALA A 176 10.61 15.74 6.51
C ALA A 176 9.50 14.74 6.85
N ASN A 177 9.07 14.73 8.11
CA ASN A 177 7.86 14.03 8.51
C ASN A 177 6.64 14.69 7.86
N LEU A 178 5.65 13.88 7.49
CA LEU A 178 4.42 14.31 6.85
C LEU A 178 3.22 13.97 7.71
N SER A 179 2.30 14.93 7.88
CA SER A 179 0.96 14.71 8.43
C SER A 179 -0.07 15.18 7.42
N THR A 180 -1.05 14.34 7.13
CA THR A 180 -2.12 14.59 6.16
C THR A 180 -3.47 14.49 6.86
N TYR A 181 -4.30 15.51 6.70
CA TYR A 181 -5.70 15.54 7.12
C TYR A 181 -6.58 15.63 5.88
N SER A 182 -7.49 14.70 5.70
CA SER A 182 -8.39 14.69 4.55
C SER A 182 -9.83 14.50 4.97
N THR A 183 -10.71 15.30 4.37
CA THR A 183 -12.16 15.20 4.52
C THR A 183 -12.76 15.04 3.14
N SER A 184 -13.69 14.09 2.99
CA SER A 184 -14.40 13.87 1.73
C SER A 184 -15.90 13.77 1.96
N PHE A 185 -16.67 14.24 0.99
CA PHE A 185 -18.11 14.12 0.93
C PHE A 185 -18.51 13.70 -0.48
N ASP A 186 -19.25 12.61 -0.59
CA ASP A 186 -19.77 12.08 -1.84
C ASP A 186 -21.29 11.98 -1.78
N LEU A 187 -21.96 12.47 -2.80
CA LEU A 187 -23.38 12.28 -3.03
C LEU A 187 -23.55 11.25 -4.16
N PHE A 188 -24.25 10.18 -3.84
CA PHE A 188 -24.58 9.10 -4.78
C PHE A 188 -26.03 9.23 -5.20
N TYR A 189 -26.29 9.10 -6.49
CA TYR A 189 -27.62 9.00 -7.06
C TYR A 189 -27.78 7.65 -7.76
N LEU A 190 -28.69 6.82 -7.26
CA LEU A 190 -28.94 5.48 -7.77
C LEU A 190 -29.69 5.53 -9.12
N LEU A 191 -29.02 5.07 -10.15
CA LEU A 191 -29.55 4.85 -11.50
C LEU A 191 -30.15 3.44 -11.65
N PRO A 192 -30.96 3.20 -12.70
CA PRO A 192 -31.33 1.85 -13.07
C PRO A 192 -30.14 0.91 -13.27
N ARG A 193 -30.32 -0.39 -12.99
CA ARG A 193 -29.30 -1.45 -13.06
C ARG A 193 -28.16 -1.29 -12.03
N GLU A 194 -28.49 -0.83 -10.82
CA GLU A 194 -27.56 -0.75 -9.69
C GLU A 194 -26.29 0.08 -9.97
N ARG A 195 -26.41 1.15 -10.72
CA ARG A 195 -25.34 2.10 -10.97
C ARG A 195 -25.55 3.33 -10.12
N ASP A 196 -24.46 3.91 -9.65
CA ASP A 196 -24.50 5.17 -8.91
C ASP A 196 -23.78 6.26 -9.74
N LEU A 197 -24.45 7.41 -9.94
CA LEU A 197 -23.74 8.65 -10.27
C LEU A 197 -23.16 9.22 -8.99
N ILE A 198 -21.96 9.76 -9.06
CA ILE A 198 -21.21 10.26 -7.92
C ILE A 198 -20.85 11.71 -8.16
N GLY A 199 -21.18 12.59 -7.20
CA GLY A 199 -20.63 13.94 -7.10
C GLY A 199 -19.83 14.01 -5.82
N GLY A 200 -18.56 14.35 -5.88
CA GLY A 200 -17.67 14.31 -4.73
C GLY A 200 -16.88 15.60 -4.54
N TYR A 201 -16.64 15.97 -3.30
CA TYR A 201 -15.72 17.01 -2.89
C TYR A 201 -14.73 16.48 -1.87
N ARG A 202 -13.44 16.81 -2.04
CA ARG A 202 -12.38 16.49 -1.09
C ARG A 202 -11.62 17.74 -0.72
N TYR A 203 -11.41 17.91 0.58
CA TYR A 203 -10.47 18.83 1.19
C TYR A 203 -9.30 18.02 1.78
N ARG A 204 -8.07 18.43 1.53
CA ARG A 204 -6.87 17.83 2.12
C ARG A 204 -5.90 18.93 2.56
N TYR A 205 -5.33 18.73 3.73
CA TYR A 205 -4.27 19.56 4.27
C TYR A 205 -3.07 18.67 4.59
N ASP A 206 -1.97 18.94 3.92
CA ASP A 206 -0.67 18.27 4.10
C ASP A 206 0.28 19.21 4.82
N GLU A 207 0.93 18.76 5.89
CA GLU A 207 1.91 19.49 6.67
C GLU A 207 3.18 18.69 6.86
N THR A 208 4.33 19.34 6.72
CA THR A 208 5.64 18.71 6.88
C THR A 208 6.41 19.33 8.05
N SER A 209 7.33 18.53 8.66
CA SER A 209 8.19 19.04 9.74
C SER A 209 9.16 20.14 9.29
N SER A 210 9.34 20.35 8.00
CA SER A 210 10.10 21.50 7.43
C SER A 210 9.30 22.78 7.29
N HIS A 211 8.09 22.86 7.91
CA HIS A 211 7.16 23.99 7.86
C HIS A 211 6.61 24.29 6.44
N SER A 212 6.68 23.33 5.52
CA SER A 212 5.94 23.36 4.26
C SER A 212 4.55 22.79 4.49
N ALA A 213 3.51 23.47 4.00
CA ALA A 213 2.16 22.95 4.05
C ALA A 213 1.44 23.19 2.73
N PHE A 214 0.44 22.35 2.44
CA PHE A 214 -0.33 22.38 1.20
C PHE A 214 -1.81 22.17 1.50
N THR A 215 -2.67 22.97 0.90
CA THR A 215 -4.12 22.80 0.96
C THR A 215 -4.62 22.40 -0.42
N ASP A 216 -5.33 21.29 -0.51
CA ASP A 216 -5.92 20.80 -1.75
C ASP A 216 -7.43 20.81 -1.68
N HIS A 217 -8.04 21.26 -2.75
CA HIS A 217 -9.48 21.16 -3.01
C HIS A 217 -9.70 20.39 -4.30
N ALA A 218 -10.53 19.36 -4.26
CA ALA A 218 -10.87 18.57 -5.45
C ALA A 218 -12.39 18.41 -5.57
N LEU A 219 -12.90 18.67 -6.76
CA LEU A 219 -14.26 18.36 -7.17
C LEU A 219 -14.22 17.23 -8.19
N THR A 220 -15.00 16.17 -7.96
CA THR A 220 -15.02 14.99 -8.82
C THR A 220 -16.44 14.60 -9.18
N PHE A 221 -16.62 14.06 -10.38
CA PHE A 221 -17.85 13.44 -10.84
C PHE A 221 -17.52 12.04 -11.35
N GLY A 222 -18.46 11.11 -11.22
CA GLY A 222 -18.18 9.75 -11.61
C GLY A 222 -19.38 8.85 -11.65
N ILE A 223 -19.10 7.58 -11.95
CA ILE A 223 -20.06 6.50 -11.97
C ILE A 223 -19.45 5.27 -11.29
N SER A 224 -20.26 4.53 -10.54
CA SER A 224 -19.87 3.23 -9.96
C SER A 224 -20.94 2.18 -10.15
N GLY A 225 -20.53 0.92 -10.00
CA GLY A 225 -21.40 -0.25 -10.17
C GLY A 225 -21.04 -1.07 -11.41
N PRO A 226 -21.99 -1.84 -11.94
CA PRO A 226 -21.81 -2.61 -13.19
C PRO A 226 -21.78 -1.67 -14.40
N ILE A 227 -20.56 -1.29 -14.86
CA ILE A 227 -20.36 -0.33 -15.95
C ILE A 227 -20.84 -0.95 -17.28
N ILE A 228 -20.37 -2.17 -17.57
CA ILE A 228 -20.78 -3.00 -18.71
C ILE A 228 -20.97 -4.43 -18.19
N SER A 229 -21.60 -5.29 -19.00
CA SER A 229 -21.76 -6.71 -18.63
C SER A 229 -20.39 -7.35 -18.30
N GLY A 230 -20.28 -7.91 -17.10
CA GLY A 230 -19.04 -8.52 -16.58
C GLY A 230 -18.00 -7.55 -16.03
N ILE A 231 -18.15 -6.23 -16.20
CA ILE A 231 -17.23 -5.21 -15.69
C ILE A 231 -17.89 -4.42 -14.59
N ASN A 232 -17.37 -4.56 -13.37
CA ASN A 232 -17.76 -3.77 -12.20
C ASN A 232 -16.64 -2.81 -11.83
N GLY A 233 -17.00 -1.63 -11.37
CA GLY A 233 -15.98 -0.69 -10.91
C GLY A 233 -16.52 0.70 -10.60
N ALA A 234 -15.60 1.63 -10.45
CA ALA A 234 -15.86 3.05 -10.27
C ALA A 234 -14.90 3.85 -11.13
N VAL A 235 -15.42 4.89 -11.76
CA VAL A 235 -14.62 5.87 -12.52
C VAL A 235 -15.01 7.24 -12.02
N ARG A 236 -14.01 8.03 -11.60
CA ARG A 236 -14.18 9.42 -11.18
C ARG A 236 -13.20 10.30 -11.94
N PHE A 237 -13.66 11.47 -12.30
CA PHE A 237 -12.87 12.49 -12.97
C PHE A 237 -13.23 13.87 -12.42
N GLY A 238 -12.26 14.77 -12.32
CA GLY A 238 -12.49 16.06 -11.75
C GLY A 238 -11.31 17.03 -11.91
N TYR A 239 -11.35 18.08 -11.12
CA TYR A 239 -10.30 19.08 -11.09
C TYR A 239 -9.91 19.37 -9.64
N GLN A 240 -8.62 19.51 -9.42
CA GLN A 240 -8.05 19.83 -8.12
C GLN A 240 -7.16 21.07 -8.20
N THR A 241 -7.13 21.81 -7.10
CA THR A 241 -6.24 22.94 -6.90
C THR A 241 -5.41 22.70 -5.65
N ARG A 242 -4.14 23.06 -5.70
CA ARG A 242 -3.19 23.01 -4.57
C ARG A 242 -2.67 24.40 -4.27
N VAL A 243 -2.79 24.81 -3.02
CA VAL A 243 -2.27 26.08 -2.51
C VAL A 243 -1.15 25.78 -1.51
N PRO A 244 0.10 26.16 -1.80
CA PRO A 244 1.22 25.97 -0.88
C PRO A 244 1.26 27.08 0.17
N HIS A 245 1.70 26.71 1.39
CA HIS A 245 1.84 27.60 2.55
C HIS A 245 3.21 27.42 3.22
N GLY A 246 3.56 28.32 4.13
CA GLY A 246 4.81 28.27 4.87
C GLY A 246 6.03 28.39 3.95
N THR A 247 7.02 27.53 4.12
CA THR A 247 8.24 27.51 3.31
C THR A 247 7.99 27.10 1.86
N ALA A 248 6.87 26.42 1.56
CA ALA A 248 6.50 26.03 0.21
C ALA A 248 5.81 27.16 -0.59
N LYS A 249 5.54 28.31 -0.01
CA LYS A 249 4.76 29.41 -0.64
C LYS A 249 5.38 29.87 -1.97
N SER A 250 6.69 29.80 -2.12
CA SER A 250 7.40 30.13 -3.37
C SER A 250 7.08 29.22 -4.55
N GLN A 251 6.51 28.00 -4.29
CA GLN A 251 6.14 27.06 -5.36
C GLN A 251 4.93 27.54 -6.18
N GLY A 252 4.15 28.50 -5.67
CA GLY A 252 2.96 29.02 -6.33
C GLY A 252 1.78 28.06 -6.31
N GLN A 253 0.59 28.59 -6.55
CA GLN A 253 -0.62 27.78 -6.69
C GLN A 253 -0.56 26.93 -7.97
N SER A 254 -0.99 25.69 -7.88
CA SER A 254 -1.08 24.78 -9.01
C SER A 254 -2.48 24.18 -9.11
N GLY A 255 -2.87 23.84 -10.33
CA GLY A 255 -4.12 23.16 -10.63
C GLY A 255 -3.88 22.04 -11.62
N SER A 256 -4.57 20.93 -11.43
CA SER A 256 -4.43 19.76 -12.28
C SER A 256 -5.76 19.01 -12.38
N TRP A 257 -5.94 18.26 -13.46
CA TRP A 257 -6.96 17.25 -13.52
C TRP A 257 -6.68 16.18 -12.46
N THR A 258 -7.71 15.71 -11.79
CA THR A 258 -7.66 14.61 -10.85
C THR A 258 -8.66 13.54 -11.27
N GLY A 259 -8.36 12.30 -10.94
CA GLY A 259 -9.28 11.23 -11.24
C GLY A 259 -8.82 9.92 -10.65
N SER A 260 -9.76 9.01 -10.53
CA SER A 260 -9.50 7.64 -10.13
C SER A 260 -10.43 6.70 -10.89
N SER A 261 -9.90 5.59 -11.35
CA SER A 261 -10.71 4.49 -11.85
C SER A 261 -10.22 3.19 -11.22
N SER A 262 -11.16 2.33 -10.91
CA SER A 262 -10.88 0.95 -10.48
C SER A 262 -11.95 0.08 -11.11
N VAL A 263 -11.55 -0.82 -12.00
CA VAL A 263 -12.45 -1.70 -12.73
C VAL A 263 -11.99 -3.15 -12.57
N THR A 264 -12.93 -4.04 -12.40
CA THR A 264 -12.67 -5.49 -12.32
C THR A 264 -13.52 -6.20 -13.34
N TYR A 265 -12.89 -7.03 -14.14
CA TYR A 265 -13.51 -7.88 -15.14
C TYR A 265 -13.35 -9.35 -14.74
N ALA A 266 -14.46 -10.01 -14.46
CA ALA A 266 -14.50 -11.46 -14.23
C ALA A 266 -14.52 -12.18 -15.59
N LEU A 267 -13.35 -12.51 -16.12
CA LEU A 267 -13.19 -13.24 -17.39
C LEU A 267 -13.87 -14.62 -17.34
N THR A 268 -13.64 -15.31 -16.23
CA THR A 268 -14.25 -16.61 -15.92
C THR A 268 -14.43 -16.74 -14.41
N ARG A 269 -15.02 -17.86 -13.94
CA ARG A 269 -15.07 -18.18 -12.50
C ARG A 269 -13.69 -18.35 -11.87
N LYS A 270 -12.64 -18.54 -12.66
CA LYS A 270 -11.27 -18.81 -12.24
C LYS A 270 -10.30 -17.67 -12.60
N ALA A 271 -10.70 -16.76 -13.47
CA ALA A 271 -9.84 -15.71 -13.97
C ALA A 271 -10.49 -14.35 -13.81
N SER A 272 -9.76 -13.41 -13.22
CA SER A 272 -10.15 -12.01 -13.10
C SER A 272 -9.03 -11.09 -13.54
N LEU A 273 -9.40 -9.96 -14.10
CA LEU A 273 -8.53 -8.87 -14.48
C LEU A 273 -9.02 -7.61 -13.77
N SER A 274 -8.12 -6.91 -13.09
CA SER A 274 -8.41 -5.64 -12.45
C SER A 274 -7.49 -4.56 -12.98
N GLY A 275 -8.04 -3.40 -13.28
CA GLY A 275 -7.28 -2.25 -13.72
C GLY A 275 -7.56 -1.04 -12.83
N SER A 276 -6.55 -0.23 -12.56
CA SER A 276 -6.70 1.05 -11.87
C SER A 276 -5.94 2.16 -12.57
N LEU A 277 -6.49 3.36 -12.49
CA LEU A 277 -5.84 4.61 -12.91
C LEU A 277 -6.10 5.64 -11.81
N ALA A 278 -5.08 6.39 -11.42
CA ALA A 278 -5.24 7.49 -10.48
C ALA A 278 -4.31 8.66 -10.85
N LYS A 279 -4.81 9.89 -10.67
CA LYS A 279 -4.02 11.10 -10.78
C LYS A 279 -4.32 12.01 -9.61
N ASP A 280 -3.28 12.33 -8.82
CA ASP A 280 -3.41 13.14 -7.62
C ASP A 280 -2.10 13.87 -7.26
N PHE A 281 -2.19 14.90 -6.46
CA PHE A 281 -1.04 15.51 -5.81
C PHE A 281 -0.57 14.67 -4.61
N SER A 282 0.74 14.67 -4.39
CA SER A 282 1.37 14.08 -3.21
C SER A 282 2.48 15.00 -2.67
N VAL A 283 3.00 14.68 -1.50
CA VAL A 283 4.15 15.37 -0.90
C VAL A 283 5.22 14.32 -0.59
N THR A 284 6.45 14.59 -0.98
CA THR A 284 7.59 13.70 -0.74
C THR A 284 8.25 13.94 0.62
N ALA A 285 9.13 13.02 0.99
CA ALA A 285 10.01 13.16 2.16
C ALA A 285 10.92 14.41 2.12
N THR A 286 11.10 15.01 0.97
CA THR A 286 11.85 16.26 0.79
C THR A 286 10.99 17.51 0.82
N SER A 287 9.74 17.37 1.24
CA SER A 287 8.72 18.44 1.23
C SER A 287 8.40 19.01 -0.16
N ALA A 288 8.75 18.29 -1.22
CA ALA A 288 8.39 18.67 -2.57
C ALA A 288 6.97 18.21 -2.89
N SER A 289 6.20 19.08 -3.54
CA SER A 289 4.90 18.73 -4.11
C SER A 289 5.11 17.98 -5.43
N VAL A 290 4.34 16.93 -5.65
CA VAL A 290 4.41 16.09 -6.86
C VAL A 290 3.02 15.86 -7.42
N ASP A 291 2.86 16.06 -8.73
CA ASP A 291 1.68 15.62 -9.50
C ASP A 291 1.96 14.23 -10.05
N THR A 292 1.26 13.21 -9.54
CA THR A 292 1.52 11.81 -9.86
C THR A 292 0.33 11.21 -10.60
N THR A 293 0.63 10.55 -11.72
CA THR A 293 -0.34 9.71 -12.44
C THR A 293 0.11 8.26 -12.34
N THR A 294 -0.75 7.36 -11.94
CA THR A 294 -0.46 5.93 -11.81
C THR A 294 -1.46 5.11 -12.59
N ALA A 295 -0.99 4.04 -13.21
CA ALA A 295 -1.84 3.02 -13.83
C ALA A 295 -1.38 1.64 -13.38
N SER A 296 -2.29 0.74 -13.06
CA SER A 296 -1.97 -0.65 -12.76
C SER A 296 -2.94 -1.61 -13.44
N LEU A 297 -2.44 -2.80 -13.69
CA LEU A 297 -3.17 -3.94 -14.22
C LEU A 297 -2.80 -5.18 -13.43
N ASP A 298 -3.78 -5.88 -12.89
CA ASP A 298 -3.62 -7.09 -12.09
C ASP A 298 -4.44 -8.22 -12.68
N ALA A 299 -3.82 -9.35 -12.95
CA ALA A 299 -4.46 -10.56 -13.44
C ALA A 299 -4.32 -11.67 -12.40
N GLN A 300 -5.40 -12.38 -12.14
CA GLN A 300 -5.42 -13.53 -11.24
C GLN A 300 -6.05 -14.72 -11.92
N TYR A 301 -5.45 -15.89 -11.74
CA TYR A 301 -5.93 -17.15 -12.30
C TYR A 301 -5.83 -18.28 -11.28
N ALA A 302 -6.97 -18.82 -10.86
CA ALA A 302 -7.05 -20.00 -10.01
C ALA A 302 -7.11 -21.25 -10.89
N TYR A 303 -5.96 -21.87 -11.16
CA TYR A 303 -5.90 -23.10 -11.96
C TYR A 303 -6.74 -24.19 -11.31
N ASN A 304 -6.58 -24.39 -10.01
CA ASN A 304 -7.39 -25.29 -9.19
C ASN A 304 -7.41 -24.81 -7.72
N ALA A 305 -7.98 -25.60 -6.80
CA ALA A 305 -8.03 -25.27 -5.37
C ALA A 305 -6.65 -25.12 -4.70
N ARG A 306 -5.59 -25.63 -5.31
CA ARG A 306 -4.22 -25.61 -4.74
C ARG A 306 -3.30 -24.62 -5.43
N TRP A 307 -3.46 -24.38 -6.72
CA TRP A 307 -2.56 -23.57 -7.53
C TRP A 307 -3.23 -22.28 -7.97
N SER A 308 -2.57 -21.17 -7.73
CA SER A 308 -2.95 -19.85 -8.21
C SER A 308 -1.79 -19.16 -8.90
N LEU A 309 -2.09 -18.42 -9.95
CA LEU A 309 -1.15 -17.58 -10.67
C LEU A 309 -1.63 -16.15 -10.59
N SER A 310 -0.73 -15.21 -10.31
CA SER A 310 -1.01 -13.79 -10.45
C SER A 310 0.08 -13.10 -11.27
N ALA A 311 -0.32 -12.07 -12.00
CA ALA A 311 0.59 -11.18 -12.71
C ALA A 311 0.12 -9.76 -12.52
N ASN A 312 1.06 -8.84 -12.40
CA ASN A 312 0.77 -7.40 -12.29
C ASN A 312 1.70 -6.61 -13.19
N ALA A 313 1.21 -5.47 -13.68
CA ALA A 313 1.99 -4.47 -14.37
C ALA A 313 1.58 -3.10 -13.84
N GLY A 314 2.52 -2.18 -13.72
CA GLY A 314 2.28 -0.84 -13.25
C GLY A 314 3.14 0.18 -13.99
N TRP A 315 2.59 1.38 -14.09
CA TRP A 315 3.26 2.55 -14.62
C TRP A 315 2.93 3.75 -13.74
N SER A 316 3.90 4.61 -13.49
CA SER A 316 3.66 5.89 -12.86
C SER A 316 4.50 6.99 -13.46
N ASP A 317 3.93 8.19 -13.52
CA ASP A 317 4.54 9.42 -13.98
C ASP A 317 4.45 10.45 -12.84
N SER A 318 5.59 10.95 -12.39
CA SER A 318 5.69 11.85 -11.24
C SER A 318 6.43 13.12 -11.63
N ARG A 319 5.72 14.26 -11.61
CA ARG A 319 6.27 15.58 -11.90
C ARG A 319 6.43 16.37 -10.62
N PHE A 320 7.66 16.68 -10.27
CA PHE A 320 7.99 17.48 -9.10
C PHE A 320 7.68 18.95 -9.38
N LEU A 321 6.86 19.56 -8.53
CA LEU A 321 6.43 20.95 -8.66
C LEU A 321 7.30 21.84 -7.77
N GLY A 322 7.76 22.97 -8.33
CA GLY A 322 8.57 23.96 -7.60
C GLY A 322 10.04 23.58 -7.50
N GLU A 323 10.80 24.39 -6.76
CA GLU A 323 12.21 24.12 -6.46
C GLU A 323 12.28 22.96 -5.48
N SER A 324 12.87 21.84 -5.93
CA SER A 324 13.08 20.67 -5.10
C SER A 324 14.06 20.98 -3.98
N GLY A 325 13.69 20.61 -2.77
CA GLY A 325 14.49 20.83 -1.57
C GLY A 325 15.89 20.21 -1.65
N ARG A 326 16.85 20.81 -0.94
CA ARG A 326 18.19 20.26 -0.75
C ARG A 326 18.11 19.06 0.20
N ILE A 327 18.48 17.88 -0.28
CA ILE A 327 18.78 16.77 0.63
C ILE A 327 20.30 16.80 0.88
N ILE A 328 20.68 16.96 2.13
CA ILE A 328 22.08 16.81 2.56
C ILE A 328 22.26 15.34 2.95
N LEU A 329 22.73 14.55 1.99
CA LEU A 329 23.22 13.20 2.26
C LEU A 329 24.71 13.30 2.54
N SER A 330 25.13 13.03 3.78
CA SER A 330 26.50 12.88 4.27
C SER A 330 27.58 13.46 3.32
N ALA A 331 28.03 14.69 3.59
CA ALA A 331 29.15 15.40 2.98
C ALA A 331 29.00 15.94 1.55
N SER A 332 27.90 15.68 0.84
CA SER A 332 27.63 16.32 -0.46
C SER A 332 26.15 16.69 -0.55
N PRO A 333 25.81 17.99 -0.76
CA PRO A 333 24.43 18.38 -1.01
C PRO A 333 23.99 17.83 -2.37
N LEU A 334 23.13 16.82 -2.39
CA LEU A 334 22.42 16.40 -3.58
C LEU A 334 21.34 17.45 -3.86
N LEU A 335 21.61 18.34 -4.80
CA LEU A 335 20.63 19.24 -5.37
C LEU A 335 19.68 18.39 -6.20
N LEU A 336 18.49 18.16 -5.70
CA LEU A 336 17.39 17.74 -6.56
C LEU A 336 17.09 18.96 -7.45
N GLY A 337 17.48 18.88 -8.73
CA GLY A 337 17.33 19.98 -9.68
C GLY A 337 15.86 20.39 -9.81
N PRO A 338 15.57 21.65 -10.14
CA PRO A 338 14.25 22.07 -10.55
C PRO A 338 13.81 21.22 -11.76
N ASN A 339 12.52 20.85 -11.81
CA ASN A 339 11.92 20.04 -12.88
C ASN A 339 12.32 18.54 -12.90
N ARG A 340 12.54 17.93 -11.75
CA ARG A 340 12.64 16.47 -11.68
C ARG A 340 11.35 15.83 -12.20
N HIS A 341 11.53 14.85 -13.08
CA HIS A 341 10.47 14.04 -13.64
C HIS A 341 10.89 12.58 -13.60
N ASP A 342 10.07 11.76 -12.95
CA ASP A 342 10.33 10.33 -12.78
C ASP A 342 9.21 9.53 -13.46
N THR A 343 9.58 8.58 -14.29
CA THR A 343 8.65 7.61 -14.85
C THR A 343 9.04 6.21 -14.37
N ASN A 344 8.15 5.54 -13.66
CA ASN A 344 8.38 4.20 -13.17
C ASN A 344 7.59 3.19 -14.00
N VAL A 345 8.21 2.07 -14.31
CA VAL A 345 7.57 0.91 -14.90
C VAL A 345 7.88 -0.31 -14.05
N ASN A 346 6.89 -1.11 -13.76
CA ASN A 346 7.07 -2.34 -13.02
C ASN A 346 6.17 -3.45 -13.57
N TRP A 347 6.63 -4.67 -13.42
CA TRP A 347 5.81 -5.85 -13.63
C TRP A 347 6.24 -6.98 -12.69
N GLY A 348 5.34 -7.91 -12.45
CA GLY A 348 5.61 -9.03 -11.59
C GLY A 348 4.72 -10.22 -11.92
N ALA A 349 5.15 -11.39 -11.49
CA ALA A 349 4.36 -12.61 -11.55
C ALA A 349 4.58 -13.41 -10.27
N SER A 350 3.54 -14.09 -9.81
CA SER A 350 3.67 -15.01 -8.68
C SER A 350 2.89 -16.31 -8.88
N LEU A 351 3.43 -17.37 -8.31
CA LEU A 351 2.85 -18.70 -8.27
C LEU A 351 2.58 -19.07 -6.81
N GLY A 352 1.30 -19.26 -6.48
CA GLY A 352 0.85 -19.69 -5.16
C GLY A 352 0.51 -21.18 -5.15
N TYR A 353 0.97 -21.89 -4.13
CA TYR A 353 0.60 -23.26 -3.84
C TYR A 353 0.03 -23.38 -2.44
N THR A 354 -1.23 -23.80 -2.33
CA THR A 354 -1.92 -24.06 -1.08
C THR A 354 -1.96 -25.57 -0.84
N ARG A 355 -1.13 -26.05 0.08
CA ARG A 355 -1.10 -27.48 0.44
C ARG A 355 -2.28 -27.88 1.29
N SER A 356 -2.63 -27.02 2.26
CA SER A 356 -3.75 -27.19 3.18
C SER A 356 -4.31 -25.79 3.54
N GLU A 357 -5.37 -25.75 4.34
CA GLU A 357 -5.91 -24.50 4.89
C GLU A 357 -4.86 -23.71 5.69
N HIS A 358 -3.84 -24.40 6.19
CA HIS A 358 -2.82 -23.86 7.09
C HIS A 358 -1.49 -23.56 6.42
N LEU A 359 -1.16 -24.16 5.28
CA LEU A 359 0.16 -24.02 4.67
C LEU A 359 0.05 -23.53 3.23
N LYS A 360 0.63 -22.35 3.01
CA LYS A 360 0.74 -21.74 1.70
C LYS A 360 2.20 -21.44 1.37
N ILE A 361 2.57 -21.68 0.12
CA ILE A 361 3.88 -21.37 -0.45
C ILE A 361 3.63 -20.41 -1.59
N ASN A 362 4.38 -19.32 -1.64
CA ASN A 362 4.32 -18.36 -2.74
C ASN A 362 5.74 -18.12 -3.27
N PHE A 363 5.89 -18.23 -4.58
CA PHE A 363 7.09 -17.82 -5.29
C PHE A 363 6.74 -16.64 -6.19
N GLY A 364 7.52 -15.56 -6.13
CA GLY A 364 7.28 -14.36 -6.90
C GLY A 364 8.54 -13.80 -7.53
N TYR A 365 8.34 -13.09 -8.62
CA TYR A 365 9.34 -12.26 -9.28
C TYR A 365 8.75 -10.89 -9.54
N THR A 366 9.53 -9.85 -9.30
CA THR A 366 9.18 -8.47 -9.68
C THR A 366 10.36 -7.80 -10.33
N TRP A 367 10.06 -7.00 -11.34
CA TRP A 367 10.97 -6.11 -12.02
C TRP A 367 10.44 -4.68 -11.92
N PHE A 368 11.32 -3.74 -11.66
CA PHE A 368 11.02 -2.32 -11.50
C PHE A 368 12.15 -1.51 -12.14
N GLU A 369 11.78 -0.49 -12.87
CA GLU A 369 12.72 0.47 -13.45
C GLU A 369 12.22 1.89 -13.22
N ASN A 370 13.09 2.76 -12.77
CA ASN A 370 12.85 4.18 -12.64
C ASN A 370 13.70 4.94 -13.67
N TYR A 371 13.02 5.63 -14.56
CA TYR A 371 13.61 6.60 -15.47
C TYR A 371 13.46 7.98 -14.85
N SER A 372 14.54 8.70 -14.66
CA SER A 372 14.53 10.02 -14.06
C SER A 372 15.32 11.03 -14.89
N THR A 373 14.87 12.27 -14.90
CA THR A 373 15.69 13.40 -15.42
C THR A 373 16.95 13.65 -14.57
N THR A 374 17.04 12.98 -13.41
CA THR A 374 18.17 13.07 -12.49
C THR A 374 18.96 11.75 -12.50
N ALA A 375 20.17 11.76 -13.02
CA ALA A 375 20.94 10.55 -13.35
C ALA A 375 21.17 9.57 -12.17
N PHE A 376 21.29 10.04 -10.93
CA PHE A 376 21.44 9.15 -9.76
C PHE A 376 20.14 8.43 -9.39
N ALA A 377 19.01 8.94 -9.86
CA ALA A 377 17.69 8.36 -9.60
C ALA A 377 17.27 7.32 -10.66
N ASP A 378 18.05 7.18 -11.75
CA ASP A 378 17.88 6.10 -12.72
C ASP A 378 18.38 4.78 -12.13
N PHE A 379 17.49 3.78 -12.04
CA PHE A 379 17.91 2.45 -11.58
C PHE A 379 16.93 1.37 -12.01
N ILE A 380 17.45 0.14 -12.05
CA ILE A 380 16.68 -1.09 -12.22
C ILE A 380 16.76 -1.87 -10.91
N ARG A 381 15.66 -2.53 -10.55
CA ARG A 381 15.55 -3.39 -9.38
C ARG A 381 14.75 -4.64 -9.70
N THR A 382 15.31 -5.78 -9.38
CA THR A 382 14.63 -7.07 -9.50
C THR A 382 14.56 -7.76 -8.16
N ASN A 383 13.43 -8.41 -7.87
CA ASN A 383 13.24 -9.19 -6.67
C ASN A 383 12.75 -10.59 -6.99
N TRP A 384 13.39 -11.59 -6.42
CA TRP A 384 12.89 -12.95 -6.34
C TRP A 384 12.52 -13.26 -4.91
N ASN A 385 11.31 -13.71 -4.68
CA ASN A 385 10.85 -14.02 -3.33
C ASN A 385 10.27 -15.44 -3.26
N LEU A 386 10.58 -16.12 -2.16
CA LEU A 386 9.93 -17.36 -1.75
C LEU A 386 9.39 -17.13 -0.34
N ASN A 387 8.08 -17.26 -0.18
CA ASN A 387 7.40 -17.10 1.10
C ASN A 387 6.65 -18.36 1.47
N LEU A 388 6.80 -18.77 2.71
CA LEU A 388 6.09 -19.85 3.36
C LEU A 388 5.24 -19.24 4.47
N SER A 389 3.94 -19.49 4.49
CA SER A 389 3.05 -19.01 5.54
C SER A 389 2.19 -20.12 6.09
N SER A 390 1.99 -20.06 7.41
CA SER A 390 1.14 -20.99 8.14
C SER A 390 0.15 -20.21 8.99
N ARG A 391 -1.11 -20.65 9.07
CA ARG A 391 -2.18 -20.03 9.85
C ARG A 391 -2.89 -21.06 10.71
N TRP A 392 -3.12 -20.70 11.96
CA TRP A 392 -3.72 -21.53 12.99
C TRP A 392 -4.89 -20.82 13.66
#